data_54a1838513735b639653f29744e33e14
#
_entry.id   54a1838513735b639653f29744e33e14
#
_cell.length_a   1.000
_cell.length_b   1.000
_cell.length_c   1.000
_cell.angle_alpha   90.00
_cell.angle_beta   90.00
_cell.angle_gamma   90.00
#
_symmetry.space_group_name_H-M   'P 1'
#
loop_
_entity.id
_entity.type
_entity.pdbx_description
1 polymer ?
#
loop_
_entity_poly.entity_id
_entity_poly.type
_entity_poly.pdbx_seq_one_letter_code
_entity_poly.pdbx_strand_id
1 'polypeptide(L)'
;MRGLSRLELMPEPEDPSLLTAVDSDAPGYPGDAYGITDEEARRLRWPMGPFMRFLWPWGAVGFSAIVVSILLLYPSIYSLLGEVLDSEWAYEDSGIRGLQESGSLGEGVKVCMVDTGIDISHPDLSQVELSGFRDFYSEKDSPVRDIGTNSHGTLMAGLLVANGSFTGAAPGVSLSIAISLGPDGKSANERMVSQAIRWCRISQDSDIISLSLGTAPGSSFSSSSDTLDAVSEALDDGIFVIAAAGNRDPQQNFSDVSSPASLSGVIAVGAHDRNGNP
;
A
#
# COMPACT_ATOMS: atom_id res chain seq x y z
N MET A 1 26.45 -34.02 -34.93
CA MET A 1 26.23 -32.68 -35.49
C MET A 1 25.69 -32.88 -36.91
N ARG A 2 24.37 -32.80 -37.11
CA ARG A 2 23.73 -32.85 -38.42
C ARG A 2 23.58 -31.41 -38.87
N GLY A 3 24.20 -31.09 -40.01
CA GLY A 3 24.22 -29.78 -40.63
C GLY A 3 22.80 -29.31 -40.96
N LEU A 4 22.52 -28.08 -40.64
CA LEU A 4 21.36 -27.32 -41.13
C LEU A 4 21.57 -27.17 -42.63
N SER A 5 20.77 -27.87 -43.44
CA SER A 5 20.70 -27.67 -44.88
C SER A 5 20.25 -26.24 -45.15
N ARG A 6 20.96 -25.55 -46.04
CA ARG A 6 20.61 -24.24 -46.55
C ARG A 6 19.14 -24.22 -46.94
N LEU A 7 18.41 -23.26 -46.42
CA LEU A 7 17.15 -22.82 -46.99
C LEU A 7 17.47 -22.20 -48.34
N GLU A 8 17.23 -22.94 -49.42
CA GLU A 8 17.21 -22.38 -50.78
C GLU A 8 15.94 -21.52 -50.85
N LEU A 9 16.13 -20.20 -50.87
CA LEU A 9 15.07 -19.27 -51.22
C LEU A 9 14.66 -19.60 -52.65
N MET A 10 13.38 -19.96 -52.86
CA MET A 10 12.81 -20.10 -54.17
C MET A 10 12.97 -18.77 -54.94
N PRO A 11 13.36 -18.78 -56.20
CA PRO A 11 13.46 -17.56 -56.99
C PRO A 11 12.07 -16.86 -56.99
N GLU A 12 12.09 -15.55 -56.81
CA GLU A 12 10.87 -14.75 -56.94
C GLU A 12 10.29 -14.95 -58.36
N PRO A 13 8.96 -15.15 -58.46
CA PRO A 13 8.33 -15.27 -59.77
C PRO A 13 8.52 -13.97 -60.55
N GLU A 14 8.86 -14.10 -61.83
CA GLU A 14 9.10 -12.97 -62.75
C GLU A 14 7.85 -12.08 -62.96
N ASP A 15 6.66 -12.58 -62.60
CA ASP A 15 5.40 -11.87 -62.66
C ASP A 15 4.78 -11.70 -61.27
N PRO A 16 4.72 -10.47 -60.73
CA PRO A 16 4.13 -10.20 -59.40
C PRO A 16 2.65 -10.58 -59.27
N SER A 17 1.93 -10.76 -60.39
CA SER A 17 0.53 -11.18 -60.34
C SER A 17 0.36 -12.64 -59.97
N LEU A 18 1.42 -13.46 -60.09
CA LEU A 18 1.44 -14.85 -59.68
C LEU A 18 1.55 -15.05 -58.16
N LEU A 19 1.90 -14.00 -57.43
CA LEU A 19 1.96 -14.06 -55.97
C LEU A 19 0.56 -14.16 -55.27
N THR A 20 -0.49 -13.93 -56.04
CA THR A 20 -1.87 -13.91 -55.48
C THR A 20 -2.71 -15.12 -55.88
N ALA A 21 -2.25 -15.95 -56.82
CA ALA A 21 -2.96 -17.14 -57.27
C ALA A 21 -2.04 -18.34 -57.22
N VAL A 22 -2.14 -19.09 -56.15
CA VAL A 22 -1.48 -20.40 -56.04
C VAL A 22 -2.31 -21.38 -56.84
N ASP A 23 -1.80 -21.79 -58.01
CA ASP A 23 -2.39 -22.89 -58.80
C ASP A 23 -2.02 -24.20 -58.11
N SER A 24 -3.01 -24.83 -57.47
CA SER A 24 -2.85 -26.12 -56.78
C SER A 24 -2.53 -27.28 -57.68
N ASP A 25 -2.71 -27.10 -58.99
CA ASP A 25 -2.47 -28.13 -60.01
C ASP A 25 -1.14 -27.92 -60.79
N ALA A 26 -0.38 -26.89 -60.44
CA ALA A 26 0.92 -26.60 -61.07
C ALA A 26 1.95 -27.70 -60.75
N PRO A 27 2.70 -28.19 -61.78
CA PRO A 27 3.75 -29.16 -61.53
C PRO A 27 4.84 -28.60 -60.61
N GLY A 28 4.97 -29.18 -59.41
CA GLY A 28 5.93 -28.72 -58.37
C GLY A 28 5.31 -27.91 -57.25
N TYR A 29 3.98 -27.77 -57.20
CA TYR A 29 3.30 -27.22 -56.05
C TYR A 29 3.48 -28.14 -54.82
N PRO A 30 4.14 -27.65 -53.76
CA PRO A 30 4.42 -28.48 -52.59
C PRO A 30 3.19 -28.59 -51.70
N GLY A 31 2.06 -29.04 -52.26
CA GLY A 31 0.74 -29.01 -51.61
C GLY A 31 0.70 -29.53 -50.18
N ASP A 32 1.57 -30.46 -49.85
CA ASP A 32 1.64 -31.07 -48.53
C ASP A 32 2.71 -30.44 -47.61
N ALA A 33 3.50 -29.49 -48.12
CA ALA A 33 4.64 -28.92 -47.37
C ALA A 33 4.36 -27.53 -46.76
N TYR A 34 3.36 -26.79 -47.24
CA TYR A 34 3.13 -25.40 -46.88
C TYR A 34 1.72 -25.04 -46.42
N GLY A 35 1.01 -25.93 -45.85
CA GLY A 35 -0.29 -25.59 -45.28
C GLY A 35 -1.23 -26.79 -45.19
N ILE A 36 -2.27 -26.61 -44.52
CA ILE A 36 -3.35 -27.57 -44.35
C ILE A 36 -4.09 -27.63 -45.67
N THR A 37 -4.24 -28.82 -46.25
CA THR A 37 -5.06 -29.03 -47.45
C THR A 37 -6.49 -28.52 -47.22
N ASP A 38 -7.18 -28.13 -48.30
CA ASP A 38 -8.60 -27.71 -48.19
C ASP A 38 -9.49 -28.77 -47.53
N GLU A 39 -9.12 -30.03 -47.62
CA GLU A 39 -9.82 -31.15 -47.01
C GLU A 39 -9.50 -31.23 -45.51
N GLU A 40 -8.29 -31.00 -45.07
CA GLU A 40 -7.87 -30.86 -43.69
C GLU A 40 -8.42 -29.59 -43.08
N ALA A 41 -8.40 -28.47 -43.81
CA ALA A 41 -9.04 -27.22 -43.38
C ALA A 41 -10.55 -27.37 -43.22
N ARG A 42 -11.20 -28.19 -44.02
CA ARG A 42 -12.62 -28.55 -43.86
C ARG A 42 -12.84 -29.45 -42.65
N ARG A 43 -11.92 -30.39 -42.36
CA ARG A 43 -11.96 -31.23 -41.16
C ARG A 43 -11.67 -30.48 -39.89
N LEU A 44 -10.76 -29.50 -39.96
CA LEU A 44 -10.41 -28.60 -38.86
C LEU A 44 -11.43 -27.47 -38.68
N ARG A 45 -12.27 -27.17 -39.66
CA ARG A 45 -13.42 -26.32 -39.45
C ARG A 45 -14.32 -27.01 -38.45
N TRP A 46 -14.31 -26.53 -37.23
CA TRP A 46 -15.27 -26.93 -36.20
C TRP A 46 -16.66 -27.00 -36.85
N PRO A 47 -17.32 -28.15 -36.86
CA PRO A 47 -18.65 -28.27 -37.46
C PRO A 47 -19.65 -27.50 -36.61
N MET A 48 -19.66 -26.17 -36.77
CA MET A 48 -20.73 -25.38 -36.17
C MET A 48 -22.01 -25.69 -36.92
N GLY A 49 -22.88 -26.48 -36.30
CA GLY A 49 -24.22 -26.69 -36.78
C GLY A 49 -24.97 -25.36 -36.93
N PRO A 50 -26.09 -25.33 -37.69
CA PRO A 50 -26.84 -24.09 -37.92
C PRO A 50 -27.22 -23.38 -36.63
N PHE A 51 -27.51 -24.14 -35.58
CA PHE A 51 -27.80 -23.63 -34.25
C PHE A 51 -26.59 -22.87 -33.61
N MET A 52 -25.38 -23.42 -33.69
CA MET A 52 -24.17 -22.79 -33.19
C MET A 52 -23.77 -21.53 -34.00
N ARG A 53 -24.04 -21.51 -35.32
CA ARG A 53 -23.86 -20.30 -36.14
C ARG A 53 -24.80 -19.18 -35.78
N PHE A 54 -25.97 -19.50 -35.32
CA PHE A 54 -26.94 -18.52 -34.80
C PHE A 54 -26.56 -18.03 -33.43
N LEU A 55 -26.10 -18.91 -32.53
CA LEU A 55 -25.71 -18.56 -31.16
C LEU A 55 -24.37 -17.84 -31.05
N TRP A 56 -23.42 -18.10 -31.98
CA TRP A 56 -22.07 -17.58 -31.90
C TRP A 56 -22.01 -16.05 -31.77
N PRO A 57 -22.66 -15.25 -32.62
CA PRO A 57 -22.65 -13.78 -32.45
C PRO A 57 -23.31 -13.33 -31.17
N TRP A 58 -24.37 -13.99 -30.73
CA TRP A 58 -25.07 -13.72 -29.48
C TRP A 58 -24.23 -14.13 -28.26
N GLY A 59 -23.46 -15.21 -28.38
CA GLY A 59 -22.51 -15.64 -27.38
C GLY A 59 -21.41 -14.61 -27.16
N ALA A 60 -20.88 -14.05 -28.25
CA ALA A 60 -19.88 -12.97 -28.16
C ALA A 60 -20.46 -11.71 -27.52
N VAL A 61 -21.66 -11.30 -27.90
CA VAL A 61 -22.36 -10.16 -27.30
C VAL A 61 -22.65 -10.42 -25.82
N GLY A 62 -23.15 -11.61 -25.49
CA GLY A 62 -23.43 -12.01 -24.10
C GLY A 62 -22.17 -12.01 -23.24
N PHE A 63 -21.08 -12.59 -23.75
CA PHE A 63 -19.78 -12.59 -23.07
C PHE A 63 -19.26 -11.17 -22.85
N SER A 64 -19.31 -10.33 -23.90
CA SER A 64 -18.90 -8.92 -23.77
C SER A 64 -19.76 -8.16 -22.77
N ALA A 65 -21.07 -8.39 -22.76
CA ALA A 65 -21.97 -7.77 -21.79
C ALA A 65 -21.66 -8.22 -20.35
N ILE A 66 -21.34 -9.50 -20.15
CA ILE A 66 -20.91 -10.02 -18.84
C ILE A 66 -19.61 -9.38 -18.40
N VAL A 67 -18.60 -9.31 -19.29
CA VAL A 67 -17.30 -8.68 -18.97
C VAL A 67 -17.47 -7.20 -18.62
N VAL A 68 -18.25 -6.46 -19.42
CA VAL A 68 -18.55 -5.05 -19.13
C VAL A 68 -19.30 -4.91 -17.80
N SER A 69 -20.28 -5.78 -17.53
CA SER A 69 -20.99 -5.75 -16.25
C SER A 69 -20.08 -6.05 -15.07
N ILE A 70 -19.16 -7.02 -15.21
CA ILE A 70 -18.17 -7.31 -14.18
C ILE A 70 -17.26 -6.09 -13.97
N LEU A 71 -16.77 -5.45 -15.03
CA LEU A 71 -15.91 -4.26 -14.93
C LEU A 71 -16.63 -3.08 -14.28
N LEU A 72 -17.91 -2.85 -14.62
CA LEU A 72 -18.70 -1.78 -14.03
C LEU A 72 -19.10 -2.05 -12.59
N LEU A 73 -19.36 -3.31 -12.24
CA LEU A 73 -19.76 -3.71 -10.90
C LEU A 73 -18.57 -4.09 -10.02
N TYR A 74 -17.37 -4.23 -10.62
CA TYR A 74 -16.15 -4.62 -9.91
C TYR A 74 -15.85 -3.75 -8.68
N PRO A 75 -15.93 -2.40 -8.75
CA PRO A 75 -15.74 -1.56 -7.57
C PRO A 75 -16.77 -1.86 -6.47
N SER A 76 -18.03 -2.05 -6.85
CA SER A 76 -19.12 -2.36 -5.90
C SER A 76 -19.04 -3.81 -5.37
N ILE A 77 -18.62 -4.75 -6.21
CA ILE A 77 -18.39 -6.14 -5.81
C ILE A 77 -17.15 -6.23 -4.96
N TYR A 78 -16.09 -5.47 -5.28
CA TYR A 78 -14.86 -5.41 -4.49
C TYR A 78 -15.10 -4.79 -3.12
N SER A 79 -15.93 -3.75 -3.01
CA SER A 79 -16.34 -3.19 -1.73
C SER A 79 -17.28 -4.12 -0.93
N LEU A 80 -17.99 -5.02 -1.60
CA LEU A 80 -18.92 -5.97 -0.96
C LEU A 80 -18.24 -7.31 -0.60
N LEU A 81 -17.20 -7.72 -1.36
CA LEU A 81 -16.42 -8.95 -1.17
C LEU A 81 -15.01 -8.65 -0.64
N GLY A 82 -14.54 -7.41 -0.75
CA GLY A 82 -13.40 -6.94 0.00
C GLY A 82 -13.80 -6.99 1.46
N GLU A 83 -13.51 -8.07 2.13
CA GLU A 83 -13.05 -7.95 3.49
C GLU A 83 -11.87 -6.97 3.40
N VAL A 84 -12.14 -5.68 3.50
CA VAL A 84 -11.22 -4.75 4.13
C VAL A 84 -10.75 -5.55 5.33
N LEU A 85 -9.46 -5.81 5.43
CA LEU A 85 -8.90 -6.46 6.59
C LEU A 85 -9.48 -5.69 7.76
N ASP A 86 -10.52 -6.27 8.35
CA ASP A 86 -11.39 -5.57 9.27
C ASP A 86 -10.58 -5.36 10.54
N SER A 87 -10.05 -4.15 10.69
CA SER A 87 -9.37 -3.74 11.92
C SER A 87 -10.35 -3.47 13.05
N GLU A 88 -11.65 -3.54 12.78
CA GLU A 88 -12.71 -3.22 13.74
C GLU A 88 -12.59 -4.04 15.02
N TRP A 89 -12.22 -5.32 14.88
CA TRP A 89 -11.96 -6.18 16.02
C TRP A 89 -10.95 -5.60 17.03
N ALA A 90 -9.93 -4.87 16.53
CA ALA A 90 -8.90 -4.29 17.39
C ALA A 90 -9.45 -3.10 18.21
N TYR A 91 -10.38 -2.33 17.63
CA TYR A 91 -11.05 -1.24 18.32
C TYR A 91 -12.10 -1.75 19.31
N GLU A 92 -12.77 -2.85 18.99
CA GLU A 92 -13.70 -3.52 19.89
C GLU A 92 -12.96 -4.16 21.08
N ASP A 93 -11.94 -5.00 20.80
CA ASP A 93 -11.17 -5.72 21.82
C ASP A 93 -10.39 -4.79 22.75
N SER A 94 -9.89 -3.65 22.23
CA SER A 94 -9.24 -2.62 23.05
C SER A 94 -10.21 -1.74 23.85
N GLY A 95 -11.52 -1.88 23.62
CA GLY A 95 -12.55 -1.07 24.28
C GLY A 95 -12.70 0.34 23.73
N ILE A 96 -12.00 0.69 22.63
CA ILE A 96 -12.08 2.03 22.01
C ILE A 96 -13.52 2.34 21.59
N ARG A 97 -14.23 1.39 20.99
CA ARG A 97 -15.63 1.60 20.56
C ARG A 97 -16.55 1.92 21.75
N GLY A 98 -16.38 1.23 22.85
CA GLY A 98 -17.13 1.53 24.08
C GLY A 98 -16.85 2.93 24.63
N LEU A 99 -15.61 3.41 24.55
CA LEU A 99 -15.27 4.79 24.92
C LEU A 99 -15.92 5.81 23.97
N GLN A 100 -15.89 5.55 22.66
CA GLN A 100 -16.53 6.41 21.67
C GLN A 100 -18.05 6.47 21.83
N GLU A 101 -18.70 5.34 22.09
CA GLU A 101 -20.13 5.28 22.42
C GLU A 101 -20.49 6.08 23.67
N SER A 102 -19.56 6.19 24.63
CA SER A 102 -19.72 7.04 25.82
C SER A 102 -19.47 8.52 25.55
N GLY A 103 -19.10 8.90 24.33
CA GLY A 103 -18.81 10.27 23.91
C GLY A 103 -17.35 10.68 24.11
N SER A 104 -16.43 9.73 24.37
CA SER A 104 -15.00 10.02 24.49
C SER A 104 -14.31 9.91 23.12
N LEU A 105 -14.21 11.03 22.40
CA LEU A 105 -13.61 11.09 21.07
C LEU A 105 -12.23 11.75 21.04
N GLY A 106 -11.73 12.18 22.19
CA GLY A 106 -10.41 12.80 22.35
C GLY A 106 -10.41 14.33 22.29
N GLU A 107 -11.57 14.98 22.39
CA GLU A 107 -11.66 16.44 22.41
C GLU A 107 -10.82 17.05 23.53
N GLY A 108 -10.08 18.09 23.16
CA GLY A 108 -9.20 18.83 24.08
C GLY A 108 -7.82 18.19 24.27
N VAL A 109 -7.57 17.00 23.71
CA VAL A 109 -6.26 16.35 23.76
C VAL A 109 -5.45 16.75 22.52
N LYS A 110 -4.20 17.15 22.71
CA LYS A 110 -3.25 17.50 21.66
C LYS A 110 -2.31 16.33 21.40
N VAL A 111 -2.37 15.77 20.21
CA VAL A 111 -1.50 14.67 19.77
C VAL A 111 -0.54 15.16 18.69
N CYS A 112 0.74 14.88 18.86
CA CYS A 112 1.74 15.11 17.84
C CYS A 112 2.29 13.79 17.33
N MET A 113 2.17 13.56 16.03
CA MET A 113 2.76 12.38 15.36
C MET A 113 4.06 12.73 14.68
N VAL A 114 5.08 11.92 14.92
CA VAL A 114 6.40 12.02 14.28
C VAL A 114 6.53 10.85 13.31
N ASP A 115 6.37 11.13 12.00
CA ASP A 115 6.24 10.10 10.97
C ASP A 115 6.70 10.60 9.59
N THR A 116 6.18 10.04 8.50
CA THR A 116 6.44 10.44 7.09
C THR A 116 5.56 11.58 6.61
N GLY A 117 4.56 11.99 7.37
CA GLY A 117 3.61 13.04 7.01
C GLY A 117 2.16 12.59 7.05
N ILE A 118 1.31 13.30 6.32
CA ILE A 118 -0.12 13.00 6.18
C ILE A 118 -0.63 13.48 4.82
N ASP A 119 -1.48 12.70 4.18
CA ASP A 119 -2.26 13.10 3.01
C ASP A 119 -3.71 13.42 3.42
N ILE A 120 -3.98 14.71 3.64
CA ILE A 120 -5.33 15.20 3.99
C ILE A 120 -6.30 15.19 2.80
N SER A 121 -5.86 14.83 1.58
CA SER A 121 -6.75 14.64 0.45
C SER A 121 -7.47 13.28 0.49
N HIS A 122 -7.03 12.37 1.37
CA HIS A 122 -7.71 11.09 1.57
C HIS A 122 -9.14 11.33 2.10
N PRO A 123 -10.17 10.69 1.55
CA PRO A 123 -11.58 10.94 1.92
C PRO A 123 -11.84 10.87 3.43
N ASP A 124 -11.25 9.90 4.12
CA ASP A 124 -11.45 9.70 5.57
C ASP A 124 -10.66 10.70 6.44
N LEU A 125 -9.73 11.45 5.85
CA LEU A 125 -8.92 12.48 6.51
C LEU A 125 -9.26 13.91 6.05
N SER A 126 -10.15 14.06 5.08
CA SER A 126 -10.50 15.35 4.48
C SER A 126 -11.15 16.35 5.46
N GLN A 127 -11.67 15.85 6.60
CA GLN A 127 -12.25 16.66 7.66
C GLN A 127 -11.25 17.00 8.78
N VAL A 128 -10.02 16.48 8.68
CA VAL A 128 -9.00 16.70 9.72
C VAL A 128 -8.37 18.07 9.53
N GLU A 129 -8.54 18.92 10.54
CA GLU A 129 -7.83 20.19 10.64
C GLU A 129 -6.59 20.00 11.51
N LEU A 130 -5.41 20.16 10.89
CA LEU A 130 -4.16 20.04 11.63
C LEU A 130 -3.90 21.28 12.47
N SER A 131 -3.59 21.10 13.75
CA SER A 131 -3.14 22.16 14.64
C SER A 131 -1.72 22.61 14.36
N GLY A 132 -0.90 21.74 13.73
CA GLY A 132 0.46 22.03 13.32
C GLY A 132 0.97 21.06 12.28
N PHE A 133 1.84 21.56 11.41
CA PHE A 133 2.56 20.73 10.44
C PHE A 133 3.98 21.27 10.27
N ARG A 134 4.97 20.38 10.29
CA ARG A 134 6.36 20.74 10.01
C ARG A 134 7.14 19.60 9.36
N ASP A 135 7.90 19.96 8.32
CA ASP A 135 8.77 19.04 7.58
C ASP A 135 10.23 19.27 8.03
N PHE A 136 10.72 18.37 8.89
CA PHE A 136 12.13 18.37 9.34
C PHE A 136 13.03 17.60 8.37
N TYR A 137 12.46 16.73 7.54
CA TYR A 137 13.21 15.95 6.59
C TYR A 137 13.71 16.79 5.41
N SER A 138 12.88 17.68 4.90
CA SER A 138 13.25 18.55 3.79
C SER A 138 13.87 19.89 4.25
N GLU A 139 13.86 20.19 5.55
CA GLU A 139 14.35 21.45 6.15
C GLU A 139 13.74 22.72 5.50
N LYS A 140 12.56 22.62 4.93
CA LYS A 140 11.88 23.70 4.21
C LYS A 140 10.42 23.81 4.67
N ASP A 141 9.89 25.02 4.56
CA ASP A 141 8.45 25.19 4.61
C ASP A 141 7.82 24.46 3.42
N SER A 142 7.11 23.40 3.69
CA SER A 142 6.46 22.57 2.69
C SER A 142 4.96 22.52 2.93
N PRO A 143 4.16 22.34 1.87
CA PRO A 143 2.73 22.08 2.05
C PRO A 143 2.52 20.77 2.81
N VAL A 144 1.36 20.66 3.45
CA VAL A 144 0.94 19.41 4.09
C VAL A 144 0.97 18.28 3.06
N ARG A 145 1.71 17.23 3.38
CA ARG A 145 1.89 16.07 2.50
C ARG A 145 2.41 14.87 3.29
N ASP A 146 2.26 13.70 2.73
CA ASP A 146 3.00 12.51 3.13
C ASP A 146 4.13 12.26 2.11
N ILE A 147 5.35 12.12 2.58
CA ILE A 147 6.51 11.82 1.71
C ILE A 147 6.80 10.32 1.66
N GLY A 148 6.10 9.51 2.45
CA GLY A 148 6.25 8.06 2.50
C GLY A 148 5.77 7.39 1.22
N THR A 149 6.61 6.54 0.61
CA THR A 149 6.22 5.76 -0.58
C THR A 149 5.06 4.80 -0.32
N ASN A 150 4.88 4.40 0.93
CA ASN A 150 3.79 3.54 1.39
C ASN A 150 2.75 4.32 2.22
N SER A 151 2.79 5.66 2.19
CA SER A 151 1.90 6.53 2.94
C SER A 151 1.78 6.17 4.42
N HIS A 152 2.92 5.82 5.06
CA HIS A 152 2.94 5.29 6.41
C HIS A 152 2.32 6.25 7.42
N GLY A 153 2.71 7.54 7.39
CA GLY A 153 2.15 8.54 8.29
C GLY A 153 0.64 8.75 8.09
N THR A 154 0.18 8.70 6.82
CA THR A 154 -1.25 8.77 6.49
C THR A 154 -2.03 7.59 7.08
N LEU A 155 -1.46 6.37 6.99
CA LEU A 155 -2.08 5.19 7.59
C LEU A 155 -2.15 5.32 9.12
N MET A 156 -1.07 5.75 9.76
CA MET A 156 -1.05 5.96 11.22
C MET A 156 -2.02 7.06 11.66
N ALA A 157 -2.10 8.17 10.93
CA ALA A 157 -3.08 9.21 11.17
C ALA A 157 -4.52 8.68 11.00
N GLY A 158 -4.74 7.85 9.97
CA GLY A 158 -6.04 7.21 9.75
C GLY A 158 -6.50 6.37 10.93
N LEU A 159 -5.61 5.53 11.48
CA LEU A 159 -5.91 4.73 12.67
C LEU A 159 -6.29 5.61 13.88
N LEU A 160 -5.76 6.82 13.97
CA LEU A 160 -6.02 7.72 15.08
C LEU A 160 -7.25 8.61 14.85
N VAL A 161 -7.31 9.33 13.70
CA VAL A 161 -8.25 10.45 13.52
C VAL A 161 -9.18 10.32 12.32
N ALA A 162 -9.18 9.21 11.58
CA ALA A 162 -10.08 9.07 10.45
C ALA A 162 -11.55 9.31 10.87
N ASN A 163 -12.30 9.98 10.02
CA ASN A 163 -13.71 10.26 10.20
C ASN A 163 -14.44 10.28 8.85
N GLY A 164 -14.72 9.08 8.34
CA GLY A 164 -15.34 8.90 7.03
C GLY A 164 -15.94 7.50 6.90
N SER A 165 -15.45 6.71 5.97
CA SER A 165 -15.84 5.31 5.83
C SER A 165 -15.37 4.44 6.98
N PHE A 166 -14.31 4.89 7.66
CA PHE A 166 -13.74 4.30 8.87
C PHE A 166 -13.61 5.39 9.95
N THR A 167 -13.79 5.02 11.20
CA THR A 167 -13.60 5.93 12.35
C THR A 167 -12.35 5.53 13.12
N GLY A 168 -11.38 6.43 13.21
CA GLY A 168 -10.16 6.26 13.98
C GLY A 168 -10.42 6.18 15.49
N ALA A 169 -9.36 5.95 16.26
CA ALA A 169 -9.46 5.76 17.70
C ALA A 169 -9.95 7.02 18.46
N ALA A 170 -9.50 8.18 18.01
CA ALA A 170 -9.77 9.46 18.69
C ALA A 170 -9.94 10.60 17.65
N PRO A 171 -11.05 10.62 16.89
CA PRO A 171 -11.25 11.58 15.81
C PRO A 171 -11.40 13.03 16.28
N GLY A 172 -11.59 13.27 17.58
CA GLY A 172 -11.74 14.59 18.18
C GLY A 172 -10.45 15.24 18.68
N VAL A 173 -9.28 14.57 18.57
CA VAL A 173 -8.02 15.13 19.02
C VAL A 173 -7.54 16.29 18.13
N SER A 174 -6.77 17.19 18.72
CA SER A 174 -6.02 18.23 18.01
C SER A 174 -4.72 17.64 17.49
N LEU A 175 -4.64 17.36 16.19
CA LEU A 175 -3.50 16.64 15.58
C LEU A 175 -2.45 17.57 15.03
N SER A 176 -1.19 17.35 15.40
CA SER A 176 0.00 17.94 14.76
C SER A 176 0.86 16.86 14.13
N ILE A 177 1.48 17.16 12.98
CA ILE A 177 2.31 16.23 12.23
C ILE A 177 3.73 16.81 12.06
N ALA A 178 4.72 16.01 12.40
CA ALA A 178 6.14 16.31 12.19
C ALA A 178 6.74 15.26 11.24
N ILE A 179 7.17 15.65 10.05
CA ILE A 179 7.91 14.77 9.15
C ILE A 179 9.37 14.69 9.61
N SER A 180 9.81 13.49 9.99
CA SER A 180 11.20 13.21 10.35
C SER A 180 11.73 11.90 9.75
N LEU A 181 10.82 11.08 9.19
CA LEU A 181 11.16 9.85 8.48
C LEU A 181 11.29 10.11 6.99
N GLY A 182 12.22 9.41 6.35
CA GLY A 182 12.40 9.45 4.90
C GLY A 182 11.27 8.75 4.14
N PRO A 183 11.28 8.85 2.78
CA PRO A 183 10.24 8.26 1.93
C PRO A 183 10.07 6.75 2.08
N ASP A 184 11.09 6.04 2.52
CA ASP A 184 11.07 4.60 2.80
C ASP A 184 10.39 4.23 4.13
N GLY A 185 10.01 5.23 4.94
CA GLY A 185 9.43 5.07 6.26
C GLY A 185 10.38 4.45 7.30
N LYS A 186 11.66 4.28 6.95
CA LYS A 186 12.67 3.61 7.79
C LYS A 186 13.89 4.47 8.05
N SER A 187 14.27 5.29 7.06
CA SER A 187 15.42 6.17 7.17
C SER A 187 15.07 7.34 8.06
N ALA A 188 15.66 7.39 9.23
CA ALA A 188 15.54 8.50 10.16
C ALA A 188 16.92 9.11 10.37
N ASN A 189 16.98 10.43 10.36
CA ASN A 189 18.12 11.17 10.88
C ASN A 189 17.80 11.55 12.32
N GLU A 190 18.60 11.11 13.24
CA GLU A 190 18.44 11.34 14.68
C GLU A 190 18.19 12.80 15.04
N ARG A 191 18.98 13.69 14.46
CA ARG A 191 18.82 15.13 14.66
C ARG A 191 17.41 15.60 14.22
N MET A 192 16.87 15.06 13.12
CA MET A 192 15.54 15.42 12.65
C MET A 192 14.47 14.89 13.60
N VAL A 193 14.64 13.66 14.07
CA VAL A 193 13.71 13.04 15.04
C VAL A 193 13.71 13.81 16.36
N SER A 194 14.89 14.10 16.91
CA SER A 194 15.00 14.87 18.17
C SER A 194 14.42 16.28 18.06
N GLN A 195 14.64 16.94 16.92
CA GLN A 195 14.05 18.26 16.65
C GLN A 195 12.52 18.20 16.50
N ALA A 196 12.01 17.14 15.84
CA ALA A 196 10.57 16.90 15.71
C ALA A 196 9.91 16.68 17.08
N ILE A 197 10.52 15.86 17.94
CA ILE A 197 10.02 15.62 19.30
C ILE A 197 10.01 16.92 20.11
N ARG A 198 11.10 17.69 20.09
CA ARG A 198 11.15 18.99 20.79
C ARG A 198 10.14 20.00 20.23
N TRP A 199 9.88 19.99 18.93
CA TRP A 199 8.84 20.83 18.33
C TRP A 199 7.44 20.42 18.82
N CYS A 200 7.15 19.12 18.89
CA CYS A 200 5.91 18.60 19.46
C CYS A 200 5.73 19.07 20.90
N ARG A 201 6.80 18.98 21.70
CA ARG A 201 6.80 19.37 23.11
C ARG A 201 6.62 20.88 23.28
N ILE A 202 7.47 21.69 22.62
CA ILE A 202 7.59 23.12 22.92
C ILE A 202 6.62 23.97 22.10
N SER A 203 6.51 23.67 20.78
CA SER A 203 5.74 24.52 19.88
C SER A 203 4.28 24.09 19.76
N GLN A 204 4.01 22.79 19.88
CA GLN A 204 2.65 22.26 19.81
C GLN A 204 2.02 22.08 21.19
N ASP A 205 2.82 22.15 22.26
CA ASP A 205 2.36 21.98 23.64
C ASP A 205 1.49 20.71 23.75
N SER A 206 2.06 19.59 23.23
CA SER A 206 1.31 18.34 23.03
C SER A 206 1.17 17.59 24.36
N ASP A 207 0.01 16.95 24.55
CA ASP A 207 -0.23 16.04 25.67
C ASP A 207 0.35 14.66 25.38
N ILE A 208 0.36 14.28 24.10
CA ILE A 208 0.80 12.95 23.63
C ILE A 208 1.73 13.13 22.43
N ILE A 209 2.87 12.42 22.43
CA ILE A 209 3.76 12.29 21.28
C ILE A 209 3.74 10.84 20.82
N SER A 210 3.36 10.60 19.56
CA SER A 210 3.32 9.28 18.95
C SER A 210 4.51 9.09 18.01
N LEU A 211 5.29 8.02 18.27
CA LEU A 211 6.50 7.66 17.56
C LEU A 211 6.34 6.29 16.91
N SER A 212 5.82 6.24 15.67
CA SER A 212 5.72 4.99 14.91
C SER A 212 7.07 4.64 14.28
N LEU A 213 8.12 4.74 15.07
CA LEU A 213 9.49 4.51 14.69
C LEU A 213 10.27 3.81 15.81
N GLY A 214 11.38 3.19 15.45
CA GLY A 214 12.25 2.58 16.43
C GLY A 214 13.48 1.97 15.76
N THR A 215 14.54 1.86 16.55
CA THR A 215 15.80 1.24 16.14
C THR A 215 16.03 -0.03 16.93
N ALA A 216 16.38 -1.11 16.20
CA ALA A 216 16.66 -2.40 16.83
C ALA A 216 17.78 -2.30 17.87
N PRO A 217 17.69 -3.08 18.97
CA PRO A 217 18.75 -3.16 19.96
C PRO A 217 20.09 -3.51 19.32
N GLY A 218 21.16 -2.82 19.75
CA GLY A 218 22.52 -3.08 19.25
C GLY A 218 22.88 -2.41 17.91
N SER A 219 21.97 -1.70 17.28
CA SER A 219 22.32 -0.85 16.13
C SER A 219 23.08 0.40 16.59
N SER A 220 23.90 0.97 15.69
CA SER A 220 24.66 2.20 15.98
C SER A 220 23.77 3.39 16.35
N PHE A 221 22.49 3.33 15.95
CA PHE A 221 21.46 4.32 16.25
C PHE A 221 20.82 4.15 17.64
N SER A 222 20.90 2.95 18.22
CA SER A 222 20.25 2.66 19.51
C SER A 222 20.91 3.33 20.71
N SER A 223 22.08 3.93 20.50
CA SER A 223 22.88 4.58 21.55
C SER A 223 22.96 6.09 21.39
N SER A 224 22.18 6.67 20.48
CA SER A 224 22.25 8.09 20.25
C SER A 224 21.49 8.88 21.30
N SER A 225 22.19 9.82 21.90
CA SER A 225 21.71 10.60 23.03
C SER A 225 20.61 11.58 22.66
N ASP A 226 20.68 12.19 21.47
CA ASP A 226 19.80 13.32 21.13
C ASP A 226 18.30 12.97 21.10
N THR A 227 17.95 11.82 20.52
CA THR A 227 16.55 11.36 20.50
C THR A 227 16.07 10.93 21.88
N LEU A 228 16.91 10.18 22.61
CA LEU A 228 16.59 9.77 23.97
C LEU A 228 16.48 10.95 24.94
N ASP A 229 17.36 11.94 24.78
CA ASP A 229 17.30 13.18 25.55
C ASP A 229 16.02 13.95 25.26
N ALA A 230 15.61 14.07 23.97
CA ALA A 230 14.36 14.73 23.61
C ALA A 230 13.11 14.01 24.15
N VAL A 231 13.14 12.66 24.17
CA VAL A 231 12.06 11.85 24.77
C VAL A 231 12.05 12.04 26.28
N SER A 232 13.21 12.01 26.94
CA SER A 232 13.31 12.24 28.40
C SER A 232 12.79 13.63 28.78
N GLU A 233 13.18 14.66 28.03
CA GLU A 233 12.67 16.02 28.21
C GLU A 233 11.13 16.08 28.08
N ALA A 234 10.53 15.33 27.15
CA ALA A 234 9.09 15.29 27.00
C ALA A 234 8.41 14.57 28.18
N LEU A 235 8.99 13.47 28.64
CA LEU A 235 8.51 12.73 29.82
C LEU A 235 8.60 13.59 31.11
N ASP A 236 9.68 14.33 31.26
CA ASP A 236 9.90 15.23 32.41
C ASP A 236 8.85 16.36 32.47
N ASP A 237 8.37 16.81 31.31
CA ASP A 237 7.26 17.78 31.19
C ASP A 237 5.87 17.14 31.37
N GLY A 238 5.81 15.82 31.62
CA GLY A 238 4.56 15.10 31.84
C GLY A 238 3.81 14.70 30.56
N ILE A 239 4.47 14.78 29.40
CA ILE A 239 3.91 14.37 28.11
C ILE A 239 3.95 12.84 28.00
N PHE A 240 2.85 12.23 27.57
CA PHE A 240 2.83 10.81 27.26
C PHE A 240 3.57 10.53 25.95
N VAL A 241 4.64 9.77 26.01
CA VAL A 241 5.35 9.30 24.81
C VAL A 241 5.00 7.86 24.54
N ILE A 242 4.45 7.62 23.35
CA ILE A 242 4.03 6.30 22.85
C ILE A 242 4.94 5.92 21.71
N ALA A 243 5.58 4.75 21.77
CA ALA A 243 6.50 4.33 20.73
C ALA A 243 6.30 2.85 20.34
N ALA A 244 6.55 2.55 19.06
CA ALA A 244 6.50 1.20 18.55
C ALA A 244 7.58 0.33 19.22
N ALA A 245 7.17 -0.82 19.76
CA ALA A 245 8.08 -1.77 20.40
C ALA A 245 9.10 -2.38 19.42
N GLY A 246 8.83 -2.27 18.12
CA GLY A 246 9.66 -2.79 17.05
C GLY A 246 9.02 -3.99 16.35
N ASN A 247 9.61 -4.38 15.24
CA ASN A 247 9.19 -5.54 14.46
C ASN A 247 10.11 -6.73 14.78
N ARG A 248 9.51 -7.90 14.99
CA ARG A 248 10.27 -9.12 15.17
C ARG A 248 10.98 -9.48 13.86
N ASP A 249 12.31 -9.55 13.89
CA ASP A 249 13.08 -10.13 12.81
C ASP A 249 13.24 -11.64 13.09
N PRO A 250 12.67 -12.53 12.24
CA PRO A 250 12.81 -13.98 12.44
C PRO A 250 14.24 -14.49 12.43
N GLN A 251 15.19 -13.70 11.86
CA GLN A 251 16.61 -14.03 11.79
C GLN A 251 17.41 -13.51 12.98
N GLN A 252 16.82 -12.63 13.76
CA GLN A 252 17.44 -12.04 14.93
C GLN A 252 16.64 -12.47 16.16
N ASN A 253 17.31 -13.12 17.08
CA ASN A 253 16.70 -13.65 18.30
C ASN A 253 16.49 -12.50 19.33
N PHE A 254 15.79 -11.43 18.92
CA PHE A 254 15.53 -10.30 19.79
C PHE A 254 14.32 -10.57 20.68
N SER A 255 14.56 -10.53 21.97
CA SER A 255 13.53 -10.42 23.00
C SER A 255 13.35 -8.96 23.44
N ASP A 256 14.19 -8.04 22.98
CA ASP A 256 14.29 -6.71 23.54
C ASP A 256 13.51 -5.70 22.69
N VAL A 257 12.89 -4.75 23.38
CA VAL A 257 12.11 -3.65 22.79
C VAL A 257 13.05 -2.64 22.12
N SER A 258 12.65 -2.15 20.96
CA SER A 258 13.39 -1.14 20.20
C SER A 258 13.51 0.20 20.95
N SER A 259 14.56 0.97 20.67
CA SER A 259 14.66 2.34 21.15
C SER A 259 13.83 3.27 20.24
N PRO A 260 13.09 4.29 20.77
CA PRO A 260 13.04 4.75 22.17
C PRO A 260 12.01 4.04 23.05
N ALA A 261 11.25 3.06 22.56
CA ALA A 261 10.23 2.36 23.33
C ALA A 261 10.77 1.64 24.58
N SER A 262 12.06 1.26 24.57
CA SER A 262 12.77 0.66 25.71
C SER A 262 13.10 1.65 26.85
N LEU A 263 12.94 2.96 26.64
CA LEU A 263 13.21 3.95 27.66
C LEU A 263 12.13 3.89 28.76
N SER A 264 12.57 3.98 30.01
CA SER A 264 11.64 4.01 31.15
C SER A 264 10.71 5.22 31.05
N GLY A 265 9.40 5.02 31.25
CA GLY A 265 8.38 6.05 31.12
C GLY A 265 7.71 6.11 29.74
N VAL A 266 8.32 5.53 28.70
CA VAL A 266 7.72 5.42 27.38
C VAL A 266 6.70 4.26 27.37
N ILE A 267 5.57 4.47 26.74
CA ILE A 267 4.56 3.43 26.49
C ILE A 267 4.97 2.68 25.23
N ALA A 268 5.51 1.48 25.41
CA ALA A 268 5.88 0.61 24.30
C ALA A 268 4.67 -0.15 23.77
N VAL A 269 4.40 -0.03 22.48
CA VAL A 269 3.25 -0.70 21.82
C VAL A 269 3.75 -1.77 20.88
N GLY A 270 3.39 -3.02 21.19
CA GLY A 270 3.58 -4.18 20.32
C GLY A 270 2.34 -4.47 19.48
N ALA A 271 2.54 -5.14 18.35
CA ALA A 271 1.45 -5.61 17.51
C ALA A 271 1.16 -7.08 17.77
N HIS A 272 -0.11 -7.47 17.63
CA HIS A 272 -0.54 -8.86 17.63
C HIS A 272 -1.65 -9.06 16.59
N ASP A 273 -1.83 -10.31 16.15
CA ASP A 273 -2.96 -10.69 15.32
C ASP A 273 -4.25 -10.84 16.15
N ARG A 274 -5.37 -11.13 15.46
CA ARG A 274 -6.68 -11.36 16.11
C ARG A 274 -6.67 -12.53 17.14
N ASN A 275 -5.71 -13.43 17.06
CA ASN A 275 -5.57 -14.57 17.96
C ASN A 275 -4.61 -14.29 19.13
N GLY A 276 -4.09 -13.07 19.22
CA GLY A 276 -3.13 -12.66 20.24
C GLY A 276 -1.69 -13.11 19.97
N ASN A 277 -1.37 -13.56 18.76
CA ASN A 277 0.00 -13.92 18.41
C ASN A 277 0.78 -12.64 18.00
N PRO A 278 2.01 -12.45 18.52
CA PRO A 278 2.88 -11.34 18.20
C PRO A 278 3.48 -11.44 16.79
#